data_887b151f47149d62a420311473ce7417
#
_entry.id   887b151f47149d62a420311473ce7417
#
_cell.length_a   1.000
_cell.length_b   1.000
_cell.length_c   1.000
_cell.angle_alpha   90.00
_cell.angle_beta   90.00
_cell.angle_gamma   90.00
#
_symmetry.space_group_name_H-M   'P 1'
#
loop_
_entity.id
_entity.type
_entity.pdbx_description
1 polymer ?
#
loop_
_entity_poly.entity_id
_entity_poly.type
_entity_poly.pdbx_seq_one_letter_code
_entity_poly.pdbx_strand_id
1 'polypeptide(L)'
;MSKQACRNKYQPRKAIPLEQGKTQDEDGKGYGGMLTAPEVAAYRVIGAAQPKHLADGIDVPGLLATLSDQAKAVSSGDLSRVEAMLTNQSDSLQALFVALVERSLRQEYVAYVEPYMRLALKAQSQCRATLQTLAEIRNPPVIYARQANVTSGPQQINNNLDLSRARENPTPPSQLSRGANALHPDNRASSDAGRDDSPLEAVAEVHGAKDTRR
;
A
#
# COMPACT_ATOMS: atom_id res chain seq x y z
N MET A 1 50.80 -29.26 6.04
CA MET A 1 50.35 -28.81 4.68
C MET A 1 48.87 -28.46 4.77
N SER A 2 48.59 -27.19 4.94
CA SER A 2 47.23 -26.65 5.08
C SER A 2 46.60 -26.59 3.69
N LYS A 3 45.52 -27.37 3.46
CA LYS A 3 44.67 -27.25 2.27
C LYS A 3 43.85 -25.97 2.41
N GLN A 4 44.34 -24.87 1.87
CA GLN A 4 43.59 -23.67 1.64
C GLN A 4 42.50 -24.01 0.59
N ALA A 5 41.25 -24.23 1.07
CA ALA A 5 40.11 -24.37 0.20
C ALA A 5 40.00 -23.07 -0.61
N CYS A 6 40.16 -23.16 -1.95
CA CYS A 6 39.81 -22.10 -2.86
C CYS A 6 38.36 -21.73 -2.62
N ARG A 7 38.08 -20.69 -1.82
CA ARG A 7 36.79 -20.03 -1.79
C ARG A 7 36.57 -19.45 -3.17
N ASN A 8 35.71 -20.08 -3.96
CA ASN A 8 35.26 -19.57 -5.24
C ASN A 8 34.77 -18.16 -4.98
N LYS A 9 35.54 -17.14 -5.45
CA LYS A 9 35.21 -15.74 -5.21
C LYS A 9 33.90 -15.44 -5.93
N TYR A 10 32.83 -15.15 -5.17
CA TYR A 10 31.54 -14.79 -5.73
C TYR A 10 31.70 -13.66 -6.76
N GLN A 11 31.22 -13.89 -7.97
CA GLN A 11 31.21 -12.92 -9.07
C GLN A 11 29.76 -12.75 -9.55
N PRO A 12 29.13 -11.62 -9.25
CA PRO A 12 27.74 -11.39 -9.65
C PRO A 12 27.61 -11.18 -11.15
N ARG A 13 26.65 -11.88 -11.76
CA ARG A 13 26.28 -11.70 -13.17
C ARG A 13 25.42 -10.45 -13.28
N LYS A 14 25.70 -9.59 -14.27
CA LYS A 14 25.01 -8.31 -14.47
C LYS A 14 24.02 -8.32 -15.64
N ALA A 15 24.08 -9.31 -16.50
CA ALA A 15 23.19 -9.42 -17.63
C ALA A 15 21.84 -10.01 -17.23
N ILE A 16 20.76 -9.48 -17.78
CA ILE A 16 19.45 -10.09 -17.71
C ILE A 16 19.45 -11.27 -18.72
N PRO A 17 19.12 -12.49 -18.28
CA PRO A 17 19.06 -13.62 -19.19
C PRO A 17 17.89 -13.44 -20.17
N LEU A 18 18.16 -13.59 -21.46
CA LEU A 18 17.16 -13.60 -22.52
C LEU A 18 17.36 -14.85 -23.34
N GLU A 19 16.30 -15.62 -23.50
CA GLU A 19 16.30 -16.77 -24.38
C GLU A 19 16.24 -16.29 -25.83
N GLN A 20 17.11 -16.84 -26.69
CA GLN A 20 17.09 -16.54 -28.12
C GLN A 20 15.96 -17.28 -28.78
N GLY A 21 15.12 -16.59 -29.51
CA GLY A 21 14.09 -17.14 -30.36
C GLY A 21 14.68 -17.70 -31.65
N LYS A 22 13.87 -18.45 -32.41
CA LYS A 22 14.25 -18.97 -33.73
C LYS A 22 14.01 -17.94 -34.82
N THR A 23 13.23 -16.92 -34.56
CA THR A 23 12.85 -15.85 -35.48
C THR A 23 12.99 -14.49 -34.83
N GLN A 24 13.14 -13.46 -35.68
CA GLN A 24 13.22 -12.07 -35.22
C GLN A 24 11.96 -11.65 -34.46
N ASP A 25 10.78 -12.17 -34.79
CA ASP A 25 9.52 -11.90 -34.09
C ASP A 25 9.49 -12.52 -32.69
N GLU A 26 10.07 -13.74 -32.55
CA GLU A 26 10.21 -14.40 -31.25
C GLU A 26 11.18 -13.63 -30.35
N ASP A 27 12.31 -13.18 -30.88
CA ASP A 27 13.26 -12.33 -30.16
C ASP A 27 12.61 -11.01 -29.71
N GLY A 28 11.84 -10.37 -30.62
CA GLY A 28 11.10 -9.16 -30.31
C GLY A 28 10.07 -9.35 -29.18
N LYS A 29 9.33 -10.47 -29.22
CA LYS A 29 8.39 -10.82 -28.15
C LYS A 29 9.10 -11.14 -26.84
N GLY A 30 10.21 -11.89 -26.90
CA GLY A 30 11.03 -12.21 -25.74
C GLY A 30 11.57 -10.95 -25.07
N TYR A 31 12.09 -10.02 -25.86
CA TYR A 31 12.58 -8.73 -25.34
C TYR A 31 11.45 -7.86 -24.76
N GLY A 32 10.31 -7.79 -25.44
CA GLY A 32 9.12 -7.10 -24.92
C GLY A 32 8.62 -7.69 -23.61
N GLY A 33 8.55 -9.03 -23.53
CA GLY A 33 8.19 -9.74 -22.31
C GLY A 33 9.15 -9.47 -21.16
N MET A 34 10.46 -9.45 -21.44
CA MET A 34 11.46 -9.10 -20.42
C MET A 34 11.28 -7.66 -19.92
N LEU A 35 11.05 -6.69 -20.80
CA LEU A 35 10.89 -5.30 -20.39
C LEU A 35 9.63 -5.06 -19.55
N THR A 36 8.57 -5.85 -19.80
CA THR A 36 7.29 -5.76 -19.07
C THR A 36 7.21 -6.69 -17.88
N ALA A 37 8.20 -7.55 -17.65
CA ALA A 37 8.23 -8.44 -16.51
C ALA A 37 8.31 -7.65 -15.18
N PRO A 38 7.40 -7.93 -14.23
CA PRO A 38 7.36 -7.20 -12.96
C PRO A 38 8.65 -7.36 -12.15
N GLU A 39 9.32 -8.50 -12.27
CA GLU A 39 10.61 -8.78 -11.63
C GLU A 39 11.71 -7.86 -12.14
N VAL A 40 11.72 -7.55 -13.44
CA VAL A 40 12.70 -6.65 -14.05
C VAL A 40 12.46 -5.20 -13.59
N ALA A 41 11.21 -4.78 -13.51
CA ALA A 41 10.86 -3.47 -12.95
C ALA A 41 11.30 -3.35 -11.49
N ALA A 42 10.99 -4.36 -10.67
CA ALA A 42 11.41 -4.42 -9.25
C ALA A 42 12.94 -4.41 -9.11
N TYR A 43 13.65 -5.21 -9.89
CA TYR A 43 15.12 -5.24 -9.89
C TYR A 43 15.73 -3.86 -10.12
N ARG A 44 15.22 -3.10 -11.10
CA ARG A 44 15.73 -1.75 -11.40
C ARG A 44 15.60 -0.80 -10.22
N VAL A 45 14.45 -0.84 -9.53
CA VAL A 45 14.21 -0.01 -8.34
C VAL A 45 15.05 -0.47 -7.15
N ILE A 46 15.09 -1.78 -6.89
CA ILE A 46 15.88 -2.36 -5.80
C ILE A 46 17.37 -1.99 -6.00
N GLY A 47 17.90 -2.16 -7.21
CA GLY A 47 19.29 -1.84 -7.51
C GLY A 47 19.61 -0.36 -7.32
N ALA A 48 18.71 0.53 -7.74
CA ALA A 48 18.88 1.97 -7.60
C ALA A 48 18.78 2.46 -6.14
N ALA A 49 17.98 1.77 -5.32
CA ALA A 49 17.77 2.12 -3.92
C ALA A 49 18.89 1.62 -2.99
N GLN A 50 19.75 0.69 -3.45
CA GLN A 50 20.83 0.16 -2.63
C GLN A 50 22.08 1.05 -2.65
N PRO A 51 22.83 1.12 -1.54
CA PRO A 51 24.19 1.67 -1.56
C PRO A 51 25.06 0.94 -2.58
N LYS A 52 26.00 1.66 -3.21
CA LYS A 52 26.81 1.14 -4.31
C LYS A 52 27.46 -0.21 -4.02
N HIS A 53 28.04 -0.39 -2.83
CA HIS A 53 28.72 -1.65 -2.44
C HIS A 53 27.75 -2.86 -2.40
N LEU A 54 26.46 -2.66 -2.11
CA LEU A 54 25.45 -3.71 -2.16
C LEU A 54 24.92 -3.88 -3.60
N ALA A 55 24.69 -2.80 -4.32
CA ALA A 55 24.27 -2.84 -5.72
C ALA A 55 25.29 -3.56 -6.61
N ASP A 56 26.60 -3.34 -6.35
CA ASP A 56 27.66 -4.04 -7.07
C ASP A 56 27.69 -5.56 -6.80
N GLY A 57 27.18 -5.99 -5.65
CA GLY A 57 27.05 -7.41 -5.26
C GLY A 57 25.80 -8.13 -5.83
N ILE A 58 24.87 -7.43 -6.49
CA ILE A 58 23.66 -8.05 -7.01
C ILE A 58 23.97 -8.95 -8.20
N ASP A 59 23.62 -10.24 -8.10
CA ASP A 59 23.54 -11.18 -9.22
C ASP A 59 22.16 -11.04 -9.86
N VAL A 60 22.11 -10.46 -11.05
CA VAL A 60 20.83 -10.08 -11.69
C VAL A 60 19.92 -11.29 -11.94
N PRO A 61 20.40 -12.40 -12.58
CA PRO A 61 19.56 -13.57 -12.77
C PRO A 61 19.06 -14.18 -11.45
N GLY A 62 19.91 -14.23 -10.42
CA GLY A 62 19.55 -14.74 -9.11
C GLY A 62 18.49 -13.90 -8.42
N LEU A 63 18.58 -12.57 -8.52
CA LEU A 63 17.56 -11.69 -7.96
C LEU A 63 16.23 -11.82 -8.70
N LEU A 64 16.25 -11.88 -10.04
CA LEU A 64 15.03 -12.08 -10.85
C LEU A 64 14.34 -13.40 -10.51
N ALA A 65 15.11 -14.50 -10.40
CA ALA A 65 14.59 -15.79 -9.98
C ALA A 65 13.95 -15.71 -8.58
N THR A 66 14.63 -15.08 -7.61
CA THR A 66 14.11 -14.90 -6.27
C THR A 66 12.79 -14.13 -6.27
N LEU A 67 12.69 -13.06 -7.04
CA LEU A 67 11.45 -12.25 -7.13
C LEU A 67 10.31 -13.04 -7.75
N SER A 68 10.59 -13.80 -8.82
CA SER A 68 9.61 -14.69 -9.46
C SER A 68 9.11 -15.79 -8.51
N ASP A 69 10.02 -16.43 -7.77
CA ASP A 69 9.65 -17.49 -6.82
C ASP A 69 8.82 -16.95 -5.65
N GLN A 70 9.11 -15.73 -5.18
CA GLN A 70 8.27 -15.05 -4.18
C GLN A 70 6.85 -14.77 -4.70
N ALA A 71 6.72 -14.31 -5.95
CA ALA A 71 5.41 -14.08 -6.55
C ALA A 71 4.62 -15.40 -6.69
N LYS A 72 5.28 -16.48 -7.08
CA LYS A 72 4.68 -17.83 -7.15
C LYS A 72 4.24 -18.33 -5.78
N ALA A 73 5.04 -18.15 -4.74
CA ALA A 73 4.72 -18.54 -3.36
C ALA A 73 3.41 -17.85 -2.91
N VAL A 74 3.31 -16.53 -3.10
CA VAL A 74 2.08 -15.78 -2.79
C VAL A 74 0.89 -16.30 -3.60
N SER A 75 1.07 -16.58 -4.90
CA SER A 75 0.00 -17.10 -5.76
C SER A 75 -0.46 -18.50 -5.34
N SER A 76 0.40 -19.29 -4.70
CA SER A 76 0.07 -20.61 -4.14
C SER A 76 -0.50 -20.55 -2.72
N GLY A 77 -0.63 -19.34 -2.14
CA GLY A 77 -1.17 -19.13 -0.80
C GLY A 77 -0.13 -19.13 0.32
N ASP A 78 1.17 -19.23 0.00
CA ASP A 78 2.23 -19.06 1.00
C ASP A 78 2.48 -17.57 1.24
N LEU A 79 1.95 -17.07 2.35
CA LEU A 79 2.05 -15.68 2.78
C LEU A 79 3.13 -15.45 3.85
N SER A 80 3.91 -16.49 4.22
CA SER A 80 4.90 -16.43 5.30
C SER A 80 5.91 -15.28 5.13
N ARG A 81 6.37 -15.04 3.90
CA ARG A 81 7.24 -13.90 3.59
C ARG A 81 6.54 -12.55 3.74
N VAL A 82 5.27 -12.45 3.33
CA VAL A 82 4.48 -11.22 3.45
C VAL A 82 4.26 -10.89 4.93
N GLU A 83 3.93 -11.89 5.74
CA GLU A 83 3.79 -11.76 7.19
C GLU A 83 5.10 -11.32 7.86
N ALA A 84 6.22 -11.95 7.50
CA ALA A 84 7.54 -11.57 8.01
C ALA A 84 7.90 -10.13 7.61
N MET A 85 7.59 -9.71 6.39
CA MET A 85 7.82 -8.34 5.92
C MET A 85 6.99 -7.33 6.70
N LEU A 86 5.70 -7.58 6.91
CA LEU A 86 4.82 -6.70 7.67
C LEU A 86 5.24 -6.61 9.15
N THR A 87 5.65 -7.72 9.76
CA THR A 87 6.18 -7.74 11.12
C THR A 87 7.43 -6.87 11.25
N ASN A 88 8.43 -7.09 10.40
CA ASN A 88 9.68 -6.30 10.42
C ASN A 88 9.43 -4.82 10.11
N GLN A 89 8.46 -4.53 9.25
CA GLN A 89 8.06 -3.14 8.94
C GLN A 89 7.39 -2.47 10.13
N SER A 90 6.53 -3.17 10.88
CA SER A 90 5.92 -2.63 12.09
C SER A 90 6.94 -2.34 13.18
N ASP A 91 7.93 -3.22 13.37
CA ASP A 91 9.03 -3.02 14.33
C ASP A 91 9.88 -1.79 13.96
N SER A 92 10.18 -1.64 12.66
CA SER A 92 10.93 -0.49 12.14
C SER A 92 10.17 0.83 12.35
N LEU A 93 8.85 0.83 12.10
CA LEU A 93 7.99 2.00 12.32
C LEU A 93 7.85 2.34 13.81
N GLN A 94 7.79 1.33 14.68
CA GLN A 94 7.79 1.51 16.13
C GLN A 94 9.10 2.12 16.62
N ALA A 95 10.24 1.64 16.14
CA ALA A 95 11.55 2.20 16.47
C ALA A 95 11.67 3.67 15.99
N LEU A 96 11.18 3.96 14.79
CA LEU A 96 11.15 5.32 14.25
C LEU A 96 10.26 6.24 15.08
N PHE A 97 9.08 5.77 15.51
CA PHE A 97 8.19 6.51 16.42
C PHE A 97 8.93 6.91 17.69
N VAL A 98 9.54 5.95 18.38
CA VAL A 98 10.28 6.21 19.64
C VAL A 98 11.40 7.23 19.41
N ALA A 99 12.21 7.05 18.37
CA ALA A 99 13.32 7.95 18.05
C ALA A 99 12.85 9.39 17.76
N LEU A 100 11.72 9.55 17.06
CA LEU A 100 11.14 10.86 16.75
C LEU A 100 10.54 11.53 17.99
N VAL A 101 9.85 10.78 18.86
CA VAL A 101 9.33 11.28 20.13
C VAL A 101 10.48 11.76 21.01
N GLU A 102 11.52 10.95 21.22
CA GLU A 102 12.69 11.35 22.00
C GLU A 102 13.36 12.61 21.43
N ARG A 103 13.48 12.68 20.09
CA ARG A 103 14.05 13.86 19.44
C ARG A 103 13.19 15.09 19.61
N SER A 104 11.85 14.94 19.62
CA SER A 104 10.91 16.01 19.91
C SER A 104 11.07 16.54 21.33
N LEU A 105 11.16 15.64 22.31
CA LEU A 105 11.28 16.00 23.74
C LEU A 105 12.62 16.69 24.10
N ARG A 106 13.64 16.55 23.26
CA ARG A 106 14.94 17.23 23.43
C ARG A 106 14.99 18.64 22.85
N GLN A 107 13.90 19.08 22.18
CA GLN A 107 13.86 20.42 21.59
C GLN A 107 13.43 21.45 22.63
N GLU A 108 14.14 22.57 22.66
CA GLU A 108 13.80 23.71 23.55
C GLU A 108 12.71 24.61 22.95
N TYR A 109 12.63 24.67 21.62
CA TYR A 109 11.69 25.55 20.91
C TYR A 109 10.51 24.75 20.34
N VAL A 110 9.30 25.23 20.62
CA VAL A 110 8.05 24.59 20.15
C VAL A 110 8.03 24.41 18.62
N ALA A 111 8.59 25.37 17.88
CA ALA A 111 8.68 25.30 16.42
C ALA A 111 9.42 24.04 15.91
N TYR A 112 10.32 23.46 16.69
CA TYR A 112 11.03 22.23 16.35
C TYR A 112 10.37 20.98 16.95
N VAL A 113 9.61 21.13 18.04
CA VAL A 113 8.86 20.02 18.66
C VAL A 113 7.78 19.50 17.72
N GLU A 114 6.99 20.41 17.15
CA GLU A 114 5.83 20.05 16.31
C GLU A 114 6.18 19.18 15.10
N PRO A 115 7.17 19.50 14.26
CA PRO A 115 7.52 18.66 13.09
C PRO A 115 7.91 17.24 13.47
N TYR A 116 8.69 17.05 14.54
CA TYR A 116 9.08 15.72 15.01
C TYR A 116 7.90 14.95 15.57
N MET A 117 7.06 15.59 16.37
CA MET A 117 5.87 14.97 16.93
C MET A 117 4.88 14.56 15.84
N ARG A 118 4.67 15.40 14.84
CA ARG A 118 3.82 15.08 13.69
C ARG A 118 4.34 13.86 12.90
N LEU A 119 5.66 13.79 12.67
CA LEU A 119 6.28 12.62 12.02
C LEU A 119 6.16 11.37 12.89
N ALA A 120 6.33 11.48 14.20
CA ALA A 120 6.16 10.38 15.15
C ALA A 120 4.73 9.82 15.08
N LEU A 121 3.72 10.68 15.18
CA LEU A 121 2.31 10.26 15.09
C LEU A 121 1.98 9.64 13.73
N LYS A 122 2.60 10.12 12.65
CA LYS A 122 2.48 9.50 11.33
C LYS A 122 3.09 8.10 11.30
N ALA A 123 4.26 7.90 11.88
CA ALA A 123 4.90 6.59 12.01
C ALA A 123 4.03 5.63 12.83
N GLN A 124 3.46 6.08 13.96
CA GLN A 124 2.53 5.30 14.77
C GLN A 124 1.26 4.89 13.99
N SER A 125 0.68 5.83 13.23
CA SER A 125 -0.49 5.55 12.40
C SER A 125 -0.18 4.49 11.33
N GLN A 126 0.98 4.57 10.68
CA GLN A 126 1.42 3.56 9.71
C GLN A 126 1.70 2.20 10.37
N CYS A 127 2.33 2.19 11.55
CA CYS A 127 2.55 0.96 12.31
C CYS A 127 1.23 0.25 12.62
N ARG A 128 0.23 0.99 13.11
CA ARG A 128 -1.11 0.45 13.36
C ARG A 128 -1.75 -0.12 12.08
N ALA A 129 -1.67 0.59 10.95
CA ALA A 129 -2.21 0.11 9.68
C ALA A 129 -1.51 -1.18 9.20
N THR A 130 -0.18 -1.26 9.36
CA THR A 130 0.60 -2.47 9.02
C THR A 130 0.17 -3.66 9.87
N LEU A 131 0.00 -3.48 11.19
CA LEU A 131 -0.46 -4.52 12.10
C LEU A 131 -1.92 -4.94 11.81
N GLN A 132 -2.76 -3.99 11.42
CA GLN A 132 -4.14 -4.30 11.01
C GLN A 132 -4.15 -5.17 9.75
N THR A 133 -3.35 -4.84 8.73
CA THR A 133 -3.21 -5.66 7.52
C THR A 133 -2.71 -7.06 7.86
N LEU A 134 -1.73 -7.18 8.77
CA LEU A 134 -1.24 -8.49 9.23
C LEU A 134 -2.33 -9.30 9.93
N ALA A 135 -3.15 -8.65 10.76
CA ALA A 135 -4.27 -9.30 11.44
C ALA A 135 -5.34 -9.78 10.45
N GLU A 136 -5.64 -8.99 9.40
CA GLU A 136 -6.59 -9.35 8.34
C GLU A 136 -6.09 -10.52 7.49
N ILE A 137 -4.79 -10.60 7.21
CA ILE A 137 -4.18 -11.75 6.53
C ILE A 137 -4.33 -13.03 7.36
N ARG A 138 -4.11 -12.94 8.67
CA ARG A 138 -4.20 -14.08 9.59
C ARG A 138 -5.63 -14.49 9.90
N ASN A 139 -6.54 -13.54 9.99
CA ASN A 139 -7.94 -13.75 10.33
C ASN A 139 -8.82 -12.98 9.34
N PRO A 140 -8.99 -13.47 8.11
CA PRO A 140 -9.85 -12.81 7.14
C PRO A 140 -11.28 -12.70 7.67
N PRO A 141 -11.94 -11.54 7.54
CA PRO A 141 -13.29 -11.35 8.03
C PRO A 141 -14.25 -12.32 7.35
N VAL A 142 -14.94 -13.13 8.13
CA VAL A 142 -15.99 -14.02 7.61
C VAL A 142 -17.27 -13.19 7.46
N ILE A 143 -17.60 -12.84 6.22
CA ILE A 143 -18.84 -12.13 5.91
C ILE A 143 -19.97 -13.17 5.84
N TYR A 144 -20.78 -13.27 6.87
CA TYR A 144 -22.05 -14.01 6.81
C TYR A 144 -23.08 -13.15 6.08
N ALA A 145 -23.12 -13.24 4.77
CA ALA A 145 -24.24 -12.69 4.01
C ALA A 145 -25.46 -13.60 4.26
N ARG A 146 -26.39 -13.15 5.10
CA ARG A 146 -27.66 -13.87 5.34
C ARG A 146 -28.51 -13.99 4.07
N GLN A 147 -28.28 -13.13 3.07
CA GLN A 147 -28.83 -13.20 1.71
C GLN A 147 -27.89 -12.47 0.75
N ALA A 148 -27.13 -13.22 -0.06
CA ALA A 148 -26.52 -12.70 -1.25
C ALA A 148 -27.47 -12.97 -2.43
N ASN A 149 -28.33 -12.02 -2.76
CA ASN A 149 -29.08 -12.05 -4.01
C ASN A 149 -28.13 -11.67 -5.15
N VAL A 150 -27.34 -12.61 -5.62
CA VAL A 150 -26.51 -12.43 -6.82
C VAL A 150 -27.35 -12.89 -8.01
N THR A 151 -28.09 -11.96 -8.61
CA THR A 151 -28.76 -12.21 -9.90
C THR A 151 -28.14 -11.34 -10.96
N SER A 152 -27.67 -11.96 -12.04
CA SER A 152 -27.17 -11.27 -13.25
C SER A 152 -28.31 -10.88 -14.22
N GLY A 153 -29.56 -10.74 -13.75
CA GLY A 153 -30.75 -10.38 -14.52
C GLY A 153 -31.78 -9.56 -13.73
N PRO A 154 -32.87 -9.10 -14.39
CA PRO A 154 -33.88 -8.32 -13.71
C PRO A 154 -34.52 -9.14 -12.56
N GLN A 155 -34.37 -8.64 -11.34
CA GLN A 155 -34.85 -9.31 -10.14
C GLN A 155 -36.28 -8.90 -9.86
N GLN A 156 -37.22 -9.86 -9.90
CA GLN A 156 -38.58 -9.67 -9.43
C GLN A 156 -38.61 -9.99 -7.92
N ILE A 157 -38.71 -8.95 -7.09
CA ILE A 157 -38.89 -9.10 -5.64
C ILE A 157 -40.34 -9.43 -5.40
N ASN A 158 -40.66 -10.69 -5.14
CA ASN A 158 -42.01 -11.10 -4.77
C ASN A 158 -42.19 -10.94 -3.26
N ASN A 159 -42.70 -9.79 -2.84
CA ASN A 159 -43.06 -9.51 -1.45
C ASN A 159 -44.46 -10.07 -1.10
N ASN A 160 -44.80 -11.29 -1.53
CA ASN A 160 -46.01 -11.97 -1.05
C ASN A 160 -45.85 -12.34 0.43
N LEU A 161 -46.15 -11.38 1.29
CA LEU A 161 -46.51 -11.68 2.68
C LEU A 161 -47.83 -12.46 2.65
N ASP A 162 -47.74 -13.73 2.96
CA ASP A 162 -48.92 -14.60 3.18
C ASP A 162 -49.68 -14.07 4.40
N LEU A 163 -50.72 -13.26 4.14
CA LEU A 163 -51.55 -12.59 5.13
C LEU A 163 -52.44 -13.57 5.93
N SER A 164 -52.31 -14.89 5.69
CA SER A 164 -53.16 -15.92 6.32
C SER A 164 -52.73 -16.35 7.72
N ARG A 165 -51.56 -15.88 8.24
CA ARG A 165 -51.06 -16.26 9.58
C ARG A 165 -50.89 -15.13 10.59
N ALA A 166 -51.34 -13.91 10.28
CA ALA A 166 -51.22 -12.76 11.18
C ALA A 166 -52.57 -12.51 11.92
N ARG A 167 -53.05 -13.49 12.63
CA ARG A 167 -54.07 -13.28 13.68
C ARG A 167 -53.57 -13.93 14.95
N GLU A 168 -52.66 -13.25 15.64
CA GLU A 168 -52.51 -13.29 17.10
C GLU A 168 -51.25 -12.46 17.47
N ASN A 169 -51.54 -11.39 18.20
CA ASN A 169 -50.64 -10.42 18.84
C ASN A 169 -49.92 -9.38 17.93
N PRO A 170 -50.44 -8.14 17.89
CA PRO A 170 -49.69 -7.02 17.43
C PRO A 170 -48.72 -6.53 18.53
N THR A 171 -47.54 -7.11 18.59
CA THR A 171 -46.43 -6.42 19.25
C THR A 171 -45.99 -5.31 18.27
N PRO A 172 -46.07 -4.02 18.64
CA PRO A 172 -45.63 -2.96 17.74
C PRO A 172 -44.15 -3.19 17.39
N PRO A 173 -43.75 -3.01 16.12
CA PRO A 173 -42.33 -3.13 15.75
C PRO A 173 -41.57 -2.15 16.62
N SER A 174 -40.60 -2.67 17.39
CA SER A 174 -39.67 -1.84 18.13
C SER A 174 -39.02 -0.89 17.14
N GLN A 175 -39.35 0.40 17.26
CA GLN A 175 -38.70 1.43 16.48
C GLN A 175 -37.21 1.36 16.83
N LEU A 176 -36.40 0.86 15.90
CA LEU A 176 -34.97 1.06 15.93
C LEU A 176 -34.75 2.57 16.07
N SER A 177 -34.29 2.97 17.26
CA SER A 177 -33.98 4.36 17.54
C SER A 177 -33.00 4.86 16.46
N ARG A 178 -33.37 5.94 15.79
CA ARG A 178 -32.58 6.60 14.74
C ARG A 178 -31.17 7.01 15.18
N GLY A 179 -30.81 6.77 16.44
CA GLY A 179 -29.49 7.08 17.01
C GLY A 179 -28.40 6.05 16.79
N ALA A 180 -28.72 4.80 16.37
CA ALA A 180 -27.72 3.74 16.26
C ALA A 180 -27.03 3.64 14.88
N ASN A 181 -27.55 4.35 13.86
CA ASN A 181 -27.01 4.36 12.50
C ASN A 181 -26.57 5.76 12.03
N ALA A 182 -26.34 6.69 12.94
CA ALA A 182 -25.66 7.93 12.59
C ALA A 182 -24.22 7.56 12.22
N LEU A 183 -23.89 7.62 10.94
CA LEU A 183 -22.51 7.60 10.46
C LEU A 183 -21.76 8.66 11.27
N HIS A 184 -20.73 8.24 11.99
CA HIS A 184 -19.83 9.20 12.65
C HIS A 184 -19.36 10.19 11.59
N PRO A 185 -19.53 11.51 11.81
CA PRO A 185 -19.03 12.50 10.86
C PRO A 185 -17.52 12.27 10.70
N ASP A 186 -17.10 12.18 9.45
CA ASP A 186 -15.68 12.05 9.13
C ASP A 186 -14.97 13.31 9.65
N ASN A 187 -14.18 13.16 10.70
CA ASN A 187 -13.38 14.25 11.28
C ASN A 187 -12.31 14.81 10.31
N ARG A 188 -12.30 14.34 9.06
CA ARG A 188 -11.43 14.85 7.99
C ARG A 188 -12.11 15.87 7.08
N ALA A 189 -13.43 15.95 7.09
CA ALA A 189 -14.13 17.02 6.42
C ALA A 189 -14.10 18.25 7.34
N SER A 190 -13.19 19.20 7.06
CA SER A 190 -13.26 20.50 7.71
C SER A 190 -14.59 21.13 7.32
N SER A 191 -15.35 21.61 8.30
CA SER A 191 -16.64 22.27 8.13
C SER A 191 -16.58 23.58 7.32
N ASP A 192 -15.40 23.96 6.84
CA ASP A 192 -15.12 25.17 6.07
C ASP A 192 -15.05 24.97 4.55
N ALA A 193 -15.16 23.73 4.05
CA ALA A 193 -15.08 23.48 2.60
C ALA A 193 -16.37 23.82 1.82
N GLY A 194 -17.29 24.54 2.38
CA GLY A 194 -18.62 24.79 1.78
C GLY A 194 -19.08 26.23 1.70
N ARG A 195 -18.21 27.24 1.92
CA ARG A 195 -18.71 28.62 2.03
C ARG A 195 -18.03 29.69 1.19
N ASP A 196 -17.12 29.39 0.28
CA ASP A 196 -16.57 30.40 -0.62
C ASP A 196 -16.59 29.93 -2.09
N ASP A 197 -17.80 29.90 -2.65
CA ASP A 197 -17.98 30.03 -4.10
C ASP A 197 -17.94 31.53 -4.50
N SER A 198 -16.86 32.21 -4.10
CA SER A 198 -16.51 33.49 -4.69
C SER A 198 -15.89 33.22 -6.06
N PRO A 199 -16.41 33.81 -7.16
CA PRO A 199 -15.79 33.66 -8.46
C PRO A 199 -14.34 34.18 -8.37
N LEU A 200 -13.38 33.33 -8.76
CA LEU A 200 -11.98 33.72 -8.87
C LEU A 200 -11.87 34.89 -9.85
N GLU A 201 -11.51 36.07 -9.36
CA GLU A 201 -11.13 37.18 -10.22
C GLU A 201 -9.90 36.78 -11.05
N ALA A 202 -9.99 37.01 -12.36
CA ALA A 202 -8.89 36.78 -13.27
C ALA A 202 -7.65 37.55 -12.79
N VAL A 203 -6.54 36.85 -12.62
CA VAL A 203 -5.23 37.47 -12.27
C VAL A 203 -4.89 38.46 -13.36
N ALA A 204 -4.93 39.76 -13.03
CA ALA A 204 -4.49 40.82 -13.90
C ALA A 204 -3.00 40.66 -14.20
N GLU A 205 -2.61 41.02 -15.43
CA GLU A 205 -1.26 40.90 -15.97
C GLU A 205 -0.17 41.40 -15.00
N VAL A 206 0.86 40.57 -14.80
CA VAL A 206 2.07 40.96 -14.10
C VAL A 206 2.83 42.00 -14.95
N HIS A 207 2.77 43.27 -14.58
CA HIS A 207 3.58 44.29 -15.16
C HIS A 207 5.05 44.04 -14.84
N GLY A 208 5.82 43.69 -15.88
CA GLY A 208 7.27 43.55 -15.79
C GLY A 208 7.95 44.81 -15.26
N ALA A 209 8.86 44.62 -14.32
CA ALA A 209 9.68 45.68 -13.76
C ALA A 209 10.46 46.40 -14.88
N LYS A 210 10.33 47.71 -14.98
CA LYS A 210 11.13 48.57 -15.87
C LYS A 210 12.57 48.62 -15.33
N ASP A 211 13.49 48.12 -16.13
CA ASP A 211 14.92 48.26 -15.92
C ASP A 211 15.30 49.74 -16.14
N THR A 212 15.62 50.48 -15.08
CA THR A 212 16.21 51.80 -15.13
C THR A 212 17.66 51.71 -14.75
N ARG A 213 18.52 51.41 -15.73
CA ARG A 213 19.94 51.76 -15.68
C ARG A 213 20.13 53.22 -16.09
N ARG A 214 20.61 54.01 -15.15
CA ARG A 214 21.48 55.16 -15.42
C ARG A 214 22.44 55.33 -14.26
#